data_758ec919d540d6549e714c9438992fe6
#
_entry.id   758ec919d540d6549e714c9438992fe6
#
_cell.length_a   1.000
_cell.length_b   1.000
_cell.length_c   1.000
_cell.angle_alpha   90.00
_cell.angle_beta   90.00
_cell.angle_gamma   90.00
#
_symmetry.space_group_name_H-M   'P 1'
#
loop_
_entity.id
_entity.type
_entity.pdbx_description
1 polymer ?
#
loop_
_entity_poly.entity_id
_entity_poly.type
_entity_poly.pdbx_seq_one_letter_code
_entity_poly.pdbx_strand_id
1 'polypeptide(L)'
;MGELIYYNIKDVKNIQELKLISPISPSVNHYLGWRAILKNGKPMTMSYKKPEAIKYQKDFANYVKKEAKKQGWVKSNNKFQHYYMDCIFYFDRVDKDANNSFKCLADAITDSEAVWIDDTQLCERVQGIYYDSENPRIEITIHEVEYIGVFNNASQLEEFESNCIGCKRYKRNCSLLKKAIEGKIQIDIHDNKCDKFSPIK
;
A
#
# COMPACT_ATOMS: atom_id res chain seq x y z
N MET A 1 -17.00 23.22 -4.82
CA MET A 1 -17.73 22.37 -3.86
C MET A 1 -17.29 20.93 -4.14
N GLY A 2 -16.40 20.38 -3.31
CA GLY A 2 -15.95 19.00 -3.48
C GLY A 2 -17.05 18.07 -3.00
N GLU A 3 -17.53 17.19 -3.84
CA GLU A 3 -18.43 16.10 -3.45
C GLU A 3 -17.77 15.27 -2.37
N LEU A 4 -18.45 15.16 -1.22
CA LEU A 4 -18.11 14.18 -0.19
C LEU A 4 -18.42 12.81 -0.78
N ILE A 5 -17.39 12.05 -1.11
CA ILE A 5 -17.52 10.66 -1.53
C ILE A 5 -17.96 9.89 -0.28
N TYR A 6 -19.26 9.66 -0.14
CA TYR A 6 -19.78 8.73 0.86
C TYR A 6 -19.58 7.31 0.33
N TYR A 7 -18.80 6.53 1.05
CA TYR A 7 -18.64 5.11 0.72
C TYR A 7 -19.98 4.39 0.87
N ASN A 8 -20.39 3.72 -0.18
CA ASN A 8 -21.56 2.85 -0.14
C ASN A 8 -21.11 1.48 0.38
N ILE A 9 -21.18 1.27 1.70
CA ILE A 9 -20.61 0.12 2.43
C ILE A 9 -21.47 -1.17 2.25
N LYS A 10 -22.37 -1.22 1.30
CA LYS A 10 -23.29 -2.36 1.12
C LYS A 10 -22.65 -3.60 0.49
N ASP A 11 -21.39 -3.56 0.08
CA ASP A 11 -20.69 -4.72 -0.42
C ASP A 11 -19.77 -5.28 0.67
N VAL A 12 -20.15 -6.38 1.31
CA VAL A 12 -19.21 -7.27 2.01
C VAL A 12 -18.23 -7.74 0.93
N LYS A 13 -17.18 -6.97 0.72
CA LYS A 13 -16.12 -7.32 -0.21
C LYS A 13 -15.48 -8.61 0.28
N ASN A 14 -15.55 -9.66 -0.53
CA ASN A 14 -14.57 -10.73 -0.42
C ASN A 14 -13.20 -10.08 -0.50
N ILE A 15 -12.39 -10.20 0.55
CA ILE A 15 -11.01 -9.69 0.58
C ILE A 15 -10.30 -10.30 -0.62
N GLN A 16 -9.86 -9.44 -1.54
CA GLN A 16 -9.11 -9.89 -2.71
C GLN A 16 -7.72 -10.33 -2.27
N GLU A 17 -7.23 -11.40 -2.87
CA GLU A 17 -5.87 -11.89 -2.69
C GLU A 17 -5.17 -12.01 -4.04
N LEU A 18 -3.97 -11.45 -4.16
CA LEU A 18 -3.11 -11.57 -5.34
C LEU A 18 -1.83 -12.30 -4.96
N LYS A 19 -1.58 -13.43 -5.60
CA LYS A 19 -0.37 -14.23 -5.40
C LYS A 19 0.61 -14.04 -6.55
N LEU A 20 1.85 -13.73 -6.20
CA LEU A 20 2.93 -13.49 -7.16
C LEU A 20 4.18 -14.26 -6.75
N ILE A 21 4.99 -14.60 -7.73
CA ILE A 21 6.33 -15.17 -7.52
C ILE A 21 7.34 -14.28 -8.24
N SER A 22 8.30 -13.76 -7.50
CA SER A 22 9.37 -12.91 -8.02
C SER A 22 10.71 -13.63 -7.94
N PRO A 23 11.60 -13.51 -8.93
CA PRO A 23 13.01 -13.76 -8.67
C PRO A 23 13.49 -12.79 -7.57
N ILE A 24 14.62 -13.10 -6.92
CA ILE A 24 15.19 -12.18 -5.92
C ILE A 24 15.46 -10.82 -6.58
N SER A 25 14.83 -9.77 -6.04
CA SER A 25 14.97 -8.41 -6.55
C SER A 25 16.38 -7.86 -6.30
N PRO A 26 16.89 -6.96 -7.15
CA PRO A 26 18.11 -6.23 -6.87
C PRO A 26 18.02 -5.51 -5.52
N SER A 27 19.05 -5.68 -4.67
CA SER A 27 19.08 -5.03 -3.36
C SER A 27 19.23 -3.51 -3.49
N VAL A 28 18.77 -2.76 -2.47
CA VAL A 28 18.93 -1.29 -2.40
C VAL A 28 20.35 -0.86 -2.68
N ASN A 29 21.35 -1.59 -2.19
CA ASN A 29 22.76 -1.30 -2.39
C ASN A 29 23.23 -1.50 -3.87
N HIS A 30 22.52 -2.33 -4.62
CA HIS A 30 22.81 -2.61 -6.04
C HIS A 30 21.80 -1.98 -7.01
N TYR A 31 20.73 -1.44 -6.51
CA TYR A 31 19.65 -0.81 -7.28
C TYR A 31 20.06 0.53 -7.90
N LEU A 32 20.77 1.36 -7.13
CA LEU A 32 21.24 2.68 -7.54
C LEU A 32 22.75 2.69 -7.82
N GLY A 33 23.12 3.42 -8.84
CA GLY A 33 24.47 3.89 -9.10
C GLY A 33 24.57 5.40 -8.84
N TRP A 34 25.80 5.88 -8.67
CA TRP A 34 26.10 7.30 -8.46
C TRP A 34 27.10 7.76 -9.51
N ARG A 35 26.89 8.93 -10.07
CA ARG A 35 27.85 9.55 -10.99
C ARG A 35 27.99 11.03 -10.69
N ALA A 36 29.20 11.54 -10.87
CA ALA A 36 29.45 12.97 -10.83
C ALA A 36 28.97 13.61 -12.15
N ILE A 37 28.27 14.72 -12.05
CA ILE A 37 27.85 15.55 -13.18
C ILE A 37 28.21 17.00 -12.89
N LEU A 38 28.36 17.79 -13.93
CA LEU A 38 28.50 19.25 -13.82
C LEU A 38 27.12 19.87 -14.10
N LYS A 39 26.59 20.59 -13.12
CA LYS A 39 25.35 21.37 -13.28
C LYS A 39 25.65 22.82 -13.00
N ASN A 40 25.49 23.68 -14.00
CA ASN A 40 25.83 25.12 -13.92
C ASN A 40 27.28 25.35 -13.47
N GLY A 41 28.23 24.55 -14.01
CA GLY A 41 29.68 24.65 -13.68
C GLY A 41 30.07 24.14 -12.30
N LYS A 42 29.12 23.61 -11.49
CA LYS A 42 29.40 23.04 -10.17
C LYS A 42 29.31 21.52 -10.20
N PRO A 43 30.26 20.79 -9.57
CA PRO A 43 30.18 19.33 -9.46
C PRO A 43 28.98 18.95 -8.55
N MET A 44 28.20 18.00 -9.05
CA MET A 44 27.04 17.43 -8.34
C MET A 44 27.06 15.91 -8.46
N THR A 45 26.67 15.22 -7.40
CA THR A 45 26.43 13.78 -7.45
C THR A 45 24.98 13.52 -7.84
N MET A 46 24.78 12.67 -8.84
CA MET A 46 23.45 12.24 -9.28
C MET A 46 23.32 10.72 -9.16
N SER A 47 22.23 10.28 -8.57
CA SER A 47 21.86 8.86 -8.56
C SER A 47 21.19 8.47 -9.88
N TYR A 48 21.36 7.21 -10.27
CA TYR A 48 20.65 6.61 -11.40
C TYR A 48 20.33 5.15 -11.10
N LYS A 49 19.24 4.62 -11.67
CA LYS A 49 18.92 3.19 -11.59
C LYS A 49 19.89 2.40 -12.48
N LYS A 50 20.48 1.34 -11.94
CA LYS A 50 21.36 0.46 -12.71
C LYS A 50 20.57 -0.34 -13.75
N PRO A 51 21.19 -0.76 -14.87
CA PRO A 51 20.51 -1.50 -15.93
C PRO A 51 19.81 -2.78 -15.46
N GLU A 52 20.41 -3.50 -14.51
CA GLU A 52 19.84 -4.72 -13.92
C GLU A 52 18.51 -4.44 -13.19
N ALA A 53 18.48 -3.34 -12.43
CA ALA A 53 17.27 -2.92 -11.72
C ALA A 53 16.18 -2.46 -12.70
N ILE A 54 16.53 -1.73 -13.75
CA ILE A 54 15.60 -1.30 -14.80
C ILE A 54 14.99 -2.53 -15.49
N LYS A 55 15.85 -3.51 -15.83
CA LYS A 55 15.40 -4.76 -16.47
C LYS A 55 14.45 -5.52 -15.55
N TYR A 56 14.86 -5.73 -14.29
CA TYR A 56 14.02 -6.42 -13.31
C TYR A 56 12.66 -5.74 -13.16
N GLN A 57 12.62 -4.42 -12.96
CA GLN A 57 11.38 -3.66 -12.79
C GLN A 57 10.45 -3.82 -13.99
N LYS A 58 10.98 -3.67 -15.20
CA LYS A 58 10.20 -3.84 -16.43
C LYS A 58 9.63 -5.25 -16.59
N ASP A 59 10.46 -6.27 -16.39
CA ASP A 59 10.05 -7.66 -16.59
C ASP A 59 9.03 -8.07 -15.52
N PHE A 60 9.28 -7.71 -14.26
CA PHE A 60 8.38 -8.03 -13.15
C PHE A 60 7.07 -7.24 -13.23
N ALA A 61 7.09 -5.95 -13.58
CA ALA A 61 5.88 -5.16 -13.80
C ALA A 61 4.95 -5.79 -14.87
N ASN A 62 5.53 -6.27 -15.97
CA ASN A 62 4.78 -6.96 -17.01
C ASN A 62 4.17 -8.30 -16.51
N TYR A 63 4.91 -9.04 -15.69
CA TYR A 63 4.42 -10.26 -15.06
C TYR A 63 3.27 -9.96 -14.09
N VAL A 64 3.43 -8.99 -13.19
CA VAL A 64 2.41 -8.55 -12.23
C VAL A 64 1.12 -8.17 -12.95
N LYS A 65 1.21 -7.38 -14.03
CA LYS A 65 0.05 -6.96 -14.82
C LYS A 65 -0.73 -8.14 -15.40
N LYS A 66 -0.03 -9.16 -15.86
CA LYS A 66 -0.64 -10.40 -16.39
C LYS A 66 -1.30 -11.21 -15.27
N GLU A 67 -0.60 -11.41 -14.16
CA GLU A 67 -1.11 -12.19 -13.04
C GLU A 67 -2.28 -11.50 -12.33
N ALA A 68 -2.25 -10.19 -12.15
CA ALA A 68 -3.37 -9.42 -11.61
C ALA A 68 -4.64 -9.62 -12.47
N LYS A 69 -4.51 -9.51 -13.79
CA LYS A 69 -5.62 -9.79 -14.71
C LYS A 69 -6.12 -11.22 -14.62
N LYS A 70 -5.20 -12.20 -14.62
CA LYS A 70 -5.52 -13.64 -14.57
C LYS A 70 -6.23 -14.02 -13.28
N GLN A 71 -5.84 -13.44 -12.15
CA GLN A 71 -6.41 -13.71 -10.83
C GLN A 71 -7.65 -12.85 -10.52
N GLY A 72 -8.07 -11.98 -11.44
CA GLY A 72 -9.25 -11.14 -11.27
C GLY A 72 -9.06 -10.01 -10.27
N TRP A 73 -7.81 -9.59 -10.00
CA TRP A 73 -7.52 -8.48 -9.11
C TRP A 73 -8.12 -7.17 -9.64
N VAL A 74 -8.86 -6.47 -8.78
CA VAL A 74 -9.46 -5.17 -9.09
C VAL A 74 -8.76 -4.10 -8.27
N LYS A 75 -7.99 -3.25 -8.96
CA LYS A 75 -7.30 -2.12 -8.35
C LYS A 75 -8.31 -1.13 -7.76
N SER A 76 -8.16 -0.79 -6.48
CA SER A 76 -8.96 0.25 -5.85
C SER A 76 -8.55 1.65 -6.35
N ASN A 77 -9.55 2.49 -6.61
CA ASN A 77 -9.35 3.92 -6.89
C ASN A 77 -9.26 4.76 -5.61
N ASN A 78 -9.39 4.14 -4.44
CA ASN A 78 -9.29 4.80 -3.15
C ASN A 78 -7.82 4.95 -2.74
N LYS A 79 -7.31 6.17 -2.74
CA LYS A 79 -5.93 6.48 -2.31
C LYS A 79 -5.66 6.22 -0.81
N PHE A 80 -6.68 5.99 -0.01
CA PHE A 80 -6.57 5.65 1.41
C PHE A 80 -6.71 4.15 1.68
N GLN A 81 -6.93 3.33 0.64
CA GLN A 81 -6.87 1.89 0.75
C GLN A 81 -5.42 1.48 0.98
N HIS A 82 -5.16 0.75 2.05
CA HIS A 82 -3.86 0.14 2.31
C HIS A 82 -3.87 -1.34 1.96
N TYR A 83 -2.66 -1.87 1.74
CA TYR A 83 -2.44 -3.27 1.37
C TYR A 83 -1.35 -3.87 2.24
N TYR A 84 -1.54 -5.10 2.68
CA TYR A 84 -0.45 -5.93 3.17
C TYR A 84 0.21 -6.63 1.98
N MET A 85 1.55 -6.62 1.98
CA MET A 85 2.37 -7.42 1.08
C MET A 85 3.18 -8.40 1.94
N ASP A 86 2.66 -9.61 2.05
CA ASP A 86 3.27 -10.71 2.78
C ASP A 86 4.30 -11.40 1.90
N CYS A 87 5.56 -11.41 2.32
CA CYS A 87 6.66 -11.97 1.56
C CYS A 87 7.33 -13.12 2.29
N ILE A 88 7.50 -14.24 1.60
CA ILE A 88 8.34 -15.36 2.01
C ILE A 88 9.56 -15.36 1.08
N PHE A 89 10.74 -15.24 1.66
CA PHE A 89 12.00 -15.21 0.92
C PHE A 89 12.65 -16.61 0.92
N TYR A 90 13.07 -17.05 -0.26
CA TYR A 90 13.92 -18.21 -0.46
C TYR A 90 15.23 -17.72 -1.07
N PHE A 91 16.23 -17.50 -0.24
CA PHE A 91 17.53 -17.02 -0.66
C PHE A 91 18.46 -18.15 -1.11
N ASP A 92 19.42 -17.82 -1.96
CA ASP A 92 20.48 -18.73 -2.40
C ASP A 92 21.54 -18.97 -1.31
N ARG A 93 21.62 -18.08 -0.30
CA ARG A 93 22.59 -18.12 0.79
C ARG A 93 22.17 -17.29 2.01
N VAL A 94 22.83 -17.51 3.14
CA VAL A 94 22.43 -16.99 4.48
C VAL A 94 22.74 -15.50 4.74
N ASP A 95 23.55 -14.84 3.90
CA ASP A 95 24.00 -13.46 4.09
C ASP A 95 23.13 -12.42 3.36
N LYS A 96 21.92 -12.80 2.99
CA LYS A 96 20.95 -11.92 2.33
C LYS A 96 20.01 -11.27 3.34
N ASP A 97 19.71 -9.99 3.09
CA ASP A 97 18.78 -9.21 3.90
C ASP A 97 17.49 -8.94 3.10
N ALA A 98 16.36 -9.40 3.65
CA ALA A 98 15.04 -9.23 3.03
C ALA A 98 14.68 -7.75 2.85
N ASN A 99 15.03 -6.88 3.81
CA ASN A 99 14.71 -5.45 3.75
C ASN A 99 15.33 -4.77 2.52
N ASN A 100 16.49 -5.23 2.09
CA ASN A 100 17.17 -4.67 0.91
C ASN A 100 16.44 -4.98 -0.42
N SER A 101 15.47 -5.90 -0.40
CA SER A 101 14.71 -6.31 -1.60
C SER A 101 13.45 -5.47 -1.83
N PHE A 102 12.84 -4.91 -0.78
CA PHE A 102 11.50 -4.32 -0.85
C PHE A 102 11.41 -3.13 -1.80
N LYS A 103 12.37 -2.19 -1.78
CA LYS A 103 12.26 -0.98 -2.59
C LYS A 103 12.14 -1.29 -4.09
N CYS A 104 12.99 -2.16 -4.61
CA CYS A 104 12.95 -2.52 -6.03
C CYS A 104 11.70 -3.33 -6.38
N LEU A 105 11.26 -4.19 -5.47
CA LEU A 105 10.05 -5.00 -5.58
C LEU A 105 8.79 -4.13 -5.62
N ALA A 106 8.63 -3.23 -4.65
CA ALA A 106 7.49 -2.33 -4.54
C ALA A 106 7.40 -1.39 -5.76
N ASP A 107 8.54 -0.81 -6.19
CA ASP A 107 8.61 0.00 -7.40
C ASP A 107 8.11 -0.77 -8.62
N ALA A 108 8.55 -2.03 -8.80
CA ALA A 108 8.16 -2.85 -9.94
C ALA A 108 6.65 -3.18 -9.95
N ILE A 109 6.07 -3.44 -8.78
CA ILE A 109 4.63 -3.68 -8.64
C ILE A 109 3.85 -2.37 -8.93
N THR A 110 4.32 -1.23 -8.44
CA THR A 110 3.74 0.08 -8.73
C THR A 110 3.79 0.41 -10.21
N ASP A 111 4.94 0.16 -10.87
CA ASP A 111 5.13 0.36 -12.32
C ASP A 111 4.20 -0.51 -13.18
N SER A 112 3.66 -1.60 -12.63
CA SER A 112 2.64 -2.41 -13.32
C SER A 112 1.32 -1.67 -13.51
N GLU A 113 1.03 -0.66 -12.68
CA GLU A 113 -0.22 0.10 -12.61
C GLU A 113 -1.47 -0.76 -12.30
N ALA A 114 -1.28 -2.03 -11.96
CA ALA A 114 -2.36 -3.02 -11.86
C ALA A 114 -2.83 -3.29 -10.43
N VAL A 115 -2.03 -2.99 -9.39
CA VAL A 115 -2.27 -3.45 -8.03
C VAL A 115 -2.78 -2.33 -7.12
N TRP A 116 -2.04 -1.24 -7.01
CA TRP A 116 -2.36 -0.06 -6.19
C TRP A 116 -2.07 1.24 -6.95
N ILE A 117 -2.35 2.38 -6.33
CA ILE A 117 -2.09 3.69 -6.93
C ILE A 117 -0.63 4.10 -6.72
N ASP A 118 -0.10 3.87 -5.50
CA ASP A 118 1.20 4.34 -5.05
C ASP A 118 1.73 3.43 -3.94
N ASP A 119 3.05 3.26 -3.82
CA ASP A 119 3.68 2.42 -2.80
C ASP A 119 3.50 2.96 -1.36
N THR A 120 3.04 4.21 -1.19
CA THR A 120 2.61 4.74 0.11
C THR A 120 1.40 4.02 0.72
N GLN A 121 0.66 3.25 -0.09
CA GLN A 121 -0.44 2.42 0.36
C GLN A 121 0.01 1.05 0.90
N LEU A 122 1.29 0.74 0.80
CA LEU A 122 1.85 -0.57 1.08
C LEU A 122 2.31 -0.71 2.54
N CYS A 123 2.01 -1.87 3.13
CA CYS A 123 2.58 -2.35 4.38
C CYS A 123 3.32 -3.66 4.09
N GLU A 124 4.65 -3.59 4.05
CA GLU A 124 5.54 -4.71 3.78
C GLU A 124 5.68 -5.59 5.02
N ARG A 125 5.55 -6.92 4.86
CA ARG A 125 5.68 -7.88 5.97
C ARG A 125 6.51 -9.07 5.53
N VAL A 126 7.53 -9.41 6.30
CA VAL A 126 8.30 -10.64 6.14
C VAL A 126 7.61 -11.75 6.93
N GLN A 127 7.10 -12.77 6.24
CA GLN A 127 6.44 -13.92 6.85
C GLN A 127 7.40 -15.08 7.09
N GLY A 128 8.51 -15.13 6.35
CA GLY A 128 9.52 -16.16 6.54
C GLY A 128 10.75 -15.93 5.68
N ILE A 129 11.87 -16.50 6.12
CA ILE A 129 13.15 -16.53 5.38
C ILE A 129 13.62 -17.97 5.36
N TYR A 130 13.79 -18.50 4.18
CA TYR A 130 14.26 -19.84 3.90
C TYR A 130 15.42 -19.80 2.90
N TYR A 131 16.06 -20.93 2.66
CA TYR A 131 17.19 -21.05 1.75
C TYR A 131 16.90 -22.12 0.69
N ASP A 132 17.04 -21.73 -0.57
CA ASP A 132 16.87 -22.57 -1.74
C ASP A 132 17.85 -22.10 -2.82
N SER A 133 19.01 -22.74 -2.85
CA SER A 133 20.10 -22.35 -3.77
C SER A 133 19.80 -22.69 -5.25
N GLU A 134 18.87 -23.63 -5.48
CA GLU A 134 18.52 -24.05 -6.84
C GLU A 134 17.43 -23.16 -7.44
N ASN A 135 16.53 -22.65 -6.59
CA ASN A 135 15.40 -21.83 -7.06
C ASN A 135 15.14 -20.64 -6.12
N PRO A 136 16.08 -19.67 -6.00
CA PRO A 136 15.92 -18.50 -5.16
C PRO A 136 14.79 -17.60 -5.67
N ARG A 137 13.85 -17.27 -4.78
CA ARG A 137 12.62 -16.53 -5.14
C ARG A 137 12.03 -15.79 -3.95
N ILE A 138 11.04 -14.94 -4.24
CA ILE A 138 10.15 -14.31 -3.26
C ILE A 138 8.73 -14.74 -3.60
N GLU A 139 8.05 -15.40 -2.67
CA GLU A 139 6.63 -15.68 -2.75
C GLU A 139 5.88 -14.52 -2.06
N ILE A 140 4.93 -13.94 -2.79
CA ILE A 140 4.27 -12.70 -2.39
C ILE A 140 2.77 -12.93 -2.37
N THR A 141 2.12 -12.54 -1.28
CA THR A 141 0.67 -12.46 -1.18
C THR A 141 0.27 -11.04 -0.85
N ILE A 142 -0.55 -10.42 -1.70
CA ILE A 142 -1.06 -9.06 -1.52
C ILE A 142 -2.54 -9.13 -1.22
N HIS A 143 -2.99 -8.44 -0.18
CA HIS A 143 -4.41 -8.33 0.13
C HIS A 143 -4.74 -6.97 0.74
N GLU A 144 -5.99 -6.53 0.58
CA GLU A 144 -6.48 -5.27 1.17
C GLU A 144 -6.49 -5.39 2.70
N VAL A 145 -6.17 -4.29 3.38
CA VAL A 145 -6.36 -4.20 4.83
C VAL A 145 -7.81 -3.88 5.15
N GLU A 146 -8.28 -4.34 6.32
CA GLU A 146 -9.66 -4.13 6.75
C GLU A 146 -9.88 -2.75 7.37
N TYR A 147 -8.85 -2.13 7.94
CA TYR A 147 -9.00 -0.85 8.63
C TYR A 147 -9.30 0.30 7.64
N ILE A 148 -10.11 1.25 8.11
CA ILE A 148 -10.48 2.45 7.35
C ILE A 148 -10.13 3.68 8.20
N GLY A 149 -9.06 4.36 7.85
CA GLY A 149 -8.58 5.48 8.63
C GLY A 149 -8.25 5.10 10.07
N VAL A 150 -9.00 5.61 11.05
CA VAL A 150 -8.83 5.29 12.48
C VAL A 150 -9.70 4.09 12.94
N PHE A 151 -10.55 3.57 12.08
CA PHE A 151 -11.46 2.47 12.39
C PHE A 151 -10.83 1.13 12.01
N ASN A 152 -10.97 0.13 12.87
CA ASN A 152 -10.38 -1.20 12.66
C ASN A 152 -10.98 -1.95 11.46
N ASN A 153 -12.24 -1.63 11.10
CA ASN A 153 -12.94 -2.23 9.97
C ASN A 153 -14.18 -1.40 9.58
N ALA A 154 -14.84 -1.79 8.51
CA ALA A 154 -16.05 -1.14 8.01
C ALA A 154 -17.19 -1.14 9.04
N SER A 155 -17.37 -2.23 9.79
CA SER A 155 -18.43 -2.32 10.81
C SER A 155 -18.26 -1.29 11.92
N GLN A 156 -17.02 -1.07 12.36
CA GLN A 156 -16.73 -0.03 13.36
C GLN A 156 -17.00 1.37 12.83
N LEU A 157 -16.70 1.63 11.56
CA LEU A 157 -17.05 2.89 10.91
C LEU A 157 -18.57 3.07 10.82
N GLU A 158 -19.31 2.03 10.41
CA GLU A 158 -20.78 2.06 10.35
C GLU A 158 -21.40 2.34 11.72
N GLU A 159 -20.93 1.68 12.77
CA GLU A 159 -21.35 1.94 14.14
C GLU A 159 -21.07 3.39 14.55
N PHE A 160 -19.87 3.89 14.26
CA PHE A 160 -19.53 5.29 14.52
C PHE A 160 -20.44 6.26 13.76
N GLU A 161 -20.71 6.00 12.47
CA GLU A 161 -21.62 6.82 11.67
C GLU A 161 -23.06 6.76 12.20
N SER A 162 -23.52 5.61 12.70
CA SER A 162 -24.84 5.48 13.34
C SER A 162 -24.97 6.40 14.56
N ASN A 163 -23.89 6.51 15.35
CA ASN A 163 -23.81 7.43 16.48
C ASN A 163 -23.78 8.91 16.06
N CYS A 164 -23.46 9.21 14.79
CA CYS A 164 -23.53 10.56 14.24
C CYS A 164 -24.95 10.99 13.82
N ILE A 165 -25.90 10.05 13.74
CA ILE A 165 -27.30 10.37 13.43
C ILE A 165 -27.84 11.30 14.52
N GLY A 166 -28.48 12.41 14.11
CA GLY A 166 -28.91 13.45 15.06
C GLY A 166 -27.85 14.52 15.38
N CYS A 167 -26.66 14.41 14.85
CA CYS A 167 -25.66 15.48 14.92
C CYS A 167 -25.89 16.52 13.81
N LYS A 168 -26.01 17.80 14.19
CA LYS A 168 -26.24 18.89 13.22
C LYS A 168 -25.14 19.06 12.16
N ARG A 169 -23.95 18.49 12.38
CA ARG A 169 -22.81 18.53 11.43
C ARG A 169 -22.75 17.33 10.51
N TYR A 170 -23.42 16.22 10.84
CA TYR A 170 -23.37 14.98 10.08
C TYR A 170 -23.85 15.19 8.65
N LYS A 171 -23.10 14.67 7.68
CA LYS A 171 -23.35 14.81 6.23
C LYS A 171 -23.48 16.27 5.70
N ARG A 172 -23.07 17.25 6.49
CA ARG A 172 -23.06 18.67 6.09
C ARG A 172 -21.65 19.24 6.05
N ASN A 173 -21.05 19.49 7.21
CA ASN A 173 -19.74 20.13 7.35
C ASN A 173 -18.87 19.47 8.43
N CYS A 174 -19.07 18.17 8.72
CA CYS A 174 -18.27 17.44 9.69
C CYS A 174 -16.86 17.17 9.16
N SER A 175 -15.90 18.01 9.52
CA SER A 175 -14.49 17.80 9.19
C SER A 175 -13.86 16.66 10.00
N LEU A 176 -14.43 16.31 11.18
CA LEU A 176 -13.91 15.25 12.05
C LEU A 176 -14.07 13.88 11.38
N LEU A 177 -15.28 13.52 10.96
CA LEU A 177 -15.55 12.25 10.29
C LEU A 177 -14.64 12.07 9.06
N LYS A 178 -14.53 13.12 8.23
CA LYS A 178 -13.63 13.09 7.07
C LYS A 178 -12.19 12.81 7.47
N LYS A 179 -11.67 13.51 8.48
CA LYS A 179 -10.29 13.32 8.97
C LYS A 179 -10.09 11.95 9.61
N ALA A 180 -11.11 11.41 10.28
CA ALA A 180 -11.06 10.08 10.86
C ALA A 180 -10.96 9.00 9.78
N ILE A 181 -11.76 9.08 8.71
CA ILE A 181 -11.69 8.18 7.54
C ILE A 181 -10.32 8.31 6.83
N GLU A 182 -9.75 9.51 6.81
CA GLU A 182 -8.42 9.77 6.25
C GLU A 182 -7.27 9.35 7.20
N GLY A 183 -7.56 8.85 8.41
CA GLY A 183 -6.55 8.49 9.42
C GLY A 183 -5.84 9.68 10.08
N LYS A 184 -6.37 10.89 9.92
CA LYS A 184 -5.71 12.13 10.37
C LYS A 184 -6.08 12.59 11.77
N ILE A 185 -7.14 12.05 12.36
CA ILE A 185 -7.60 12.45 13.69
C ILE A 185 -8.17 11.25 14.44
N GLN A 186 -7.77 11.12 15.69
CA GLN A 186 -8.19 10.06 16.59
C GLN A 186 -8.60 10.62 17.97
N ILE A 187 -7.99 11.73 18.37
CA ILE A 187 -8.08 12.32 19.71
C ILE A 187 -9.51 12.69 20.14
N ASP A 188 -10.38 13.00 19.19
CA ASP A 188 -11.78 13.39 19.48
C ASP A 188 -12.76 12.19 19.35
N ILE A 189 -12.23 10.96 19.32
CA ILE A 189 -13.03 9.73 19.19
C ILE A 189 -12.66 8.78 20.32
N HIS A 190 -13.62 8.49 21.20
CA HIS A 190 -13.46 7.58 22.33
C HIS A 190 -14.62 6.57 22.33
N ASP A 191 -14.30 5.30 22.55
CA ASP A 191 -15.31 4.21 22.58
C ASP A 191 -16.28 4.26 21.39
N ASN A 192 -15.75 4.48 20.20
CA ASN A 192 -16.50 4.63 18.95
C ASN A 192 -17.54 5.76 18.96
N LYS A 193 -17.32 6.81 19.78
CA LYS A 193 -18.18 8.00 19.89
C LYS A 193 -17.39 9.27 19.66
N CYS A 194 -18.09 10.30 19.17
CA CYS A 194 -17.51 11.60 18.88
C CYS A 194 -17.70 12.56 20.05
N ASP A 195 -16.60 13.09 20.64
CA ASP A 195 -16.63 14.08 21.71
C ASP A 195 -17.23 15.43 21.28
N LYS A 196 -17.22 15.69 19.97
CA LYS A 196 -17.78 16.92 19.38
C LYS A 196 -19.18 16.73 18.82
N PHE A 197 -19.90 15.73 19.30
CA PHE A 197 -21.30 15.53 18.93
C PHE A 197 -22.13 16.77 19.29
N SER A 198 -22.97 17.23 18.38
CA SER A 198 -23.81 18.42 18.58
C SER A 198 -25.23 18.09 18.13
N PRO A 199 -26.18 17.86 19.08
CA PRO A 199 -27.53 17.40 18.75
C PRO A 199 -28.30 18.43 17.91
N ILE A 200 -29.14 17.92 17.01
CA ILE A 200 -30.16 18.71 16.32
C ILE A 200 -31.21 19.08 17.40
N LYS A 201 -31.50 20.36 17.55
CA LYS A 201 -32.57 20.84 18.43
C LYS A 201 -33.92 20.59 17.78
#